data_539cf0ea9089d98a0f14f36d4c56f6b7
#
_entry.id   539cf0ea9089d98a0f14f36d4c56f6b7
#
_cell.length_a   1.000
_cell.length_b   1.000
_cell.length_c   1.000
_cell.angle_alpha   90.00
_cell.angle_beta   90.00
_cell.angle_gamma   90.00
#
_symmetry.space_group_name_H-M   'P 1'
#
loop_
_entity.id
_entity.type
_entity.pdbx_description
1 polymer ?
#
loop_
_entity_poly.entity_id
_entity_poly.type
_entity_poly.pdbx_seq_one_letter_code
_entity_poly.pdbx_strand_id
1 'polypeptide(L)'
;RSMSSDAPIGIFDSGLGGLTVARAIIDQLPHESIIYFGDTARGPYGPRPLAEVRSFALEIMDSLVNAGVKAIVIACNTASAAMLRDARERYSIPVIEVIQPAVRRAVSASKSGKVGVIGTQTTIDSQAYNDAFAAAPHLSLTTVACPDFVSFVERGETSGSAVTHAAEKYFVPLKSADIDTLVLGCTHYPLLTGVISYVMGNEVTLVSSADETAKDLYRVLVEKNLLRSSSSPARYQFISSGDPDTFAHLARRFLGPEVNFVKGTI
;
A
#
# COMPACT_ATOMS: atom_id res chain seq x y z
N ARG A 1 -27.85 -4.34 -10.91
CA ARG A 1 -28.09 -3.43 -9.77
C ARG A 1 -26.95 -2.45 -9.67
N SER A 2 -27.24 -1.15 -9.69
CA SER A 2 -26.22 -0.14 -9.42
C SER A 2 -25.81 -0.19 -7.96
N MET A 3 -24.51 -0.07 -7.65
CA MET A 3 -24.03 0.04 -6.28
C MET A 3 -24.49 1.34 -5.64
N SER A 4 -24.83 1.28 -4.35
CA SER A 4 -25.16 2.47 -3.57
C SER A 4 -23.89 3.30 -3.33
N SER A 5 -23.98 4.62 -3.52
CA SER A 5 -22.88 5.53 -3.18
C SER A 5 -22.58 5.56 -1.68
N ASP A 6 -23.52 5.13 -0.83
CA ASP A 6 -23.32 5.05 0.62
C ASP A 6 -22.54 3.80 1.06
N ALA A 7 -22.35 2.83 0.17
CA ALA A 7 -21.58 1.62 0.48
C ALA A 7 -20.13 1.97 0.85
N PRO A 8 -19.49 1.21 1.74
CA PRO A 8 -18.12 1.49 2.15
C PRO A 8 -17.11 1.12 1.07
N ILE A 9 -15.92 1.69 1.21
CA ILE A 9 -14.73 1.30 0.47
C ILE A 9 -14.04 0.19 1.27
N GLY A 10 -13.72 -0.93 0.63
CA GLY A 10 -12.93 -1.98 1.23
C GLY A 10 -11.44 -1.71 1.01
N ILE A 11 -10.64 -1.76 2.07
CA ILE A 11 -9.18 -1.64 1.99
C ILE A 11 -8.60 -2.94 2.53
N PHE A 12 -7.73 -3.55 1.75
CA PHE A 12 -7.09 -4.82 2.10
C PHE A 12 -5.58 -4.65 2.20
N ASP A 13 -4.99 -5.19 3.28
CA ASP A 13 -3.55 -5.26 3.49
C ASP A 13 -3.17 -6.57 4.17
N SER A 14 -1.89 -6.92 4.09
CA SER A 14 -1.35 -8.09 4.79
C SER A 14 -1.26 -7.92 6.31
N GLY A 15 -1.48 -6.71 6.81
CA GLY A 15 -1.40 -6.42 8.24
C GLY A 15 -1.70 -4.97 8.58
N LEU A 16 -0.70 -4.30 9.17
CA LEU A 16 -0.82 -2.94 9.72
C LEU A 16 -0.43 -1.85 8.72
N GLY A 17 0.53 -2.12 7.84
CA GLY A 17 1.13 -1.10 6.98
C GLY A 17 0.13 -0.39 6.08
N GLY A 18 -0.90 -1.09 5.63
CA GLY A 18 -1.96 -0.53 4.79
C GLY A 18 -2.75 0.60 5.45
N LEU A 19 -2.62 0.78 6.76
CA LEU A 19 -3.21 1.91 7.46
C LEU A 19 -2.61 3.25 7.01
N THR A 20 -1.41 3.27 6.43
CA THR A 20 -0.86 4.47 5.80
C THR A 20 -1.68 4.88 4.58
N VAL A 21 -2.16 3.90 3.81
CA VAL A 21 -3.06 4.12 2.67
C VAL A 21 -4.45 4.55 3.17
N ALA A 22 -4.96 3.88 4.20
CA ALA A 22 -6.23 4.26 4.83
C ALA A 22 -6.19 5.70 5.35
N ARG A 23 -5.08 6.14 5.96
CA ARG A 23 -4.89 7.52 6.42
C ARG A 23 -5.03 8.52 5.26
N ALA A 24 -4.35 8.24 4.14
CA ALA A 24 -4.42 9.10 2.96
C ALA A 24 -5.85 9.16 2.40
N ILE A 25 -6.56 8.04 2.38
CA ILE A 25 -7.95 7.98 1.90
C ILE A 25 -8.88 8.78 2.83
N ILE A 26 -8.74 8.62 4.13
CA ILE A 26 -9.55 9.37 5.12
C ILE A 26 -9.32 10.87 4.95
N ASP A 27 -8.07 11.28 4.79
CA ASP A 27 -7.72 12.70 4.68
C ASP A 27 -8.23 13.34 3.39
N GLN A 28 -8.17 12.61 2.26
CA GLN A 28 -8.60 13.12 0.95
C GLN A 28 -10.08 12.90 0.67
N LEU A 29 -10.69 11.89 1.30
CA LEU A 29 -12.09 11.48 1.09
C LEU A 29 -12.80 11.35 2.43
N PRO A 30 -12.94 12.43 3.20
CA PRO A 30 -13.43 12.34 4.59
C PRO A 30 -14.88 11.91 4.71
N HIS A 31 -15.65 11.94 3.62
CA HIS A 31 -17.06 11.52 3.64
C HIS A 31 -17.26 10.04 3.35
N GLU A 32 -16.21 9.32 2.96
CA GLU A 32 -16.31 7.91 2.59
C GLU A 32 -16.19 7.00 3.81
N SER A 33 -17.09 6.03 3.91
CA SER A 33 -17.01 4.96 4.91
C SER A 33 -16.01 3.89 4.46
N ILE A 34 -15.36 3.24 5.41
CA ILE A 34 -14.27 2.30 5.13
C ILE A 34 -14.47 1.02 5.93
N ILE A 35 -14.23 -0.12 5.27
CA ILE A 35 -13.95 -1.41 5.91
C ILE A 35 -12.50 -1.75 5.60
N TYR A 36 -11.65 -1.75 6.62
CA TYR A 36 -10.24 -2.14 6.51
C TYR A 36 -10.07 -3.59 6.98
N PHE A 37 -9.40 -4.41 6.18
CA PHE A 37 -9.04 -5.77 6.54
C PHE A 37 -7.53 -5.94 6.53
N GLY A 38 -6.95 -6.21 7.70
CA GLY A 38 -5.52 -6.54 7.84
C GLY A 38 -5.35 -8.02 8.14
N ASP A 39 -4.67 -8.75 7.26
CA ASP A 39 -4.46 -10.20 7.38
C ASP A 39 -3.26 -10.52 8.29
N THR A 40 -3.31 -10.05 9.50
CA THR A 40 -2.22 -10.18 10.48
C THR A 40 -1.90 -11.62 10.85
N ALA A 41 -2.88 -12.53 10.79
CA ALA A 41 -2.65 -13.95 11.08
C ALA A 41 -1.70 -14.61 10.07
N ARG A 42 -1.67 -14.13 8.82
CA ARG A 42 -0.84 -14.67 7.75
C ARG A 42 0.24 -13.70 7.27
N GLY A 43 0.24 -12.48 7.79
CA GLY A 43 1.27 -11.48 7.50
C GLY A 43 2.61 -11.83 8.19
N PRO A 44 3.70 -11.25 7.69
CA PRO A 44 3.80 -10.45 6.49
C PRO A 44 3.77 -11.28 5.21
N TYR A 45 3.30 -10.71 4.12
CA TYR A 45 3.25 -11.40 2.82
C TYR A 45 4.57 -11.37 2.06
N GLY A 46 5.45 -10.41 2.39
CA GLY A 46 6.68 -10.19 1.64
C GLY A 46 7.60 -11.41 1.47
N PRO A 47 7.74 -12.30 2.47
CA PRO A 47 8.53 -13.53 2.32
C PRO A 47 7.79 -14.70 1.65
N ARG A 48 6.47 -14.59 1.44
CA ARG A 48 5.66 -15.71 0.94
C ARG A 48 5.70 -15.82 -0.58
N PRO A 49 5.56 -17.03 -1.13
CA PRO A 49 5.43 -17.22 -2.57
C PRO A 49 4.23 -16.46 -3.14
N LEU A 50 4.37 -15.93 -4.35
CA LEU A 50 3.35 -15.11 -4.99
C LEU A 50 2.00 -15.83 -5.13
N ALA A 51 2.01 -17.12 -5.46
CA ALA A 51 0.79 -17.92 -5.60
C ALA A 51 0.02 -18.04 -4.28
N GLU A 52 0.73 -18.15 -3.16
CA GLU A 52 0.13 -18.19 -1.82
C GLU A 52 -0.50 -16.84 -1.46
N VAL A 53 0.21 -15.75 -1.74
CA VAL A 53 -0.31 -14.39 -1.53
C VAL A 53 -1.57 -14.16 -2.36
N ARG A 54 -1.58 -14.61 -3.62
CA ARG A 54 -2.75 -14.52 -4.49
C ARG A 54 -3.96 -15.25 -3.90
N SER A 55 -3.75 -16.46 -3.38
CA SER A 55 -4.82 -17.24 -2.75
C SER A 55 -5.42 -16.52 -1.53
N PHE A 56 -4.59 -15.94 -0.69
CA PHE A 56 -5.04 -15.15 0.47
C PHE A 56 -5.80 -13.90 0.05
N ALA A 57 -5.28 -13.20 -0.95
CA ALA A 57 -5.90 -11.97 -1.46
C ALA A 57 -7.30 -12.24 -2.02
N LEU A 58 -7.47 -13.31 -2.81
CA LEU A 58 -8.76 -13.69 -3.36
C LEU A 58 -9.80 -13.98 -2.27
N GLU A 59 -9.41 -14.72 -1.24
CA GLU A 59 -10.27 -15.03 -0.11
C GLU A 59 -10.79 -13.77 0.58
N ILE A 60 -9.89 -12.82 0.86
CA ILE A 60 -10.25 -11.58 1.57
C ILE A 60 -11.06 -10.65 0.68
N MET A 61 -10.67 -10.50 -0.59
CA MET A 61 -11.41 -9.65 -1.54
C MET A 61 -12.83 -10.16 -1.77
N ASP A 62 -13.01 -11.48 -1.90
CA ASP A 62 -14.33 -12.08 -1.99
C ASP A 62 -15.18 -11.77 -0.74
N SER A 63 -14.57 -11.81 0.44
CA SER A 63 -15.25 -11.46 1.70
C SER A 63 -15.69 -10.00 1.73
N LEU A 64 -14.84 -9.10 1.24
CA LEU A 64 -15.18 -7.67 1.16
C LEU A 64 -16.31 -7.41 0.17
N VAL A 65 -16.29 -8.09 -0.98
CA VAL A 65 -17.40 -8.00 -1.95
C VAL A 65 -18.71 -8.49 -1.33
N ASN A 66 -18.67 -9.61 -0.60
CA ASN A 66 -19.84 -10.15 0.08
C ASN A 66 -20.34 -9.21 1.19
N ALA A 67 -19.45 -8.42 1.80
CA ALA A 67 -19.82 -7.40 2.78
C ALA A 67 -20.45 -6.15 2.15
N GLY A 68 -20.47 -6.05 0.82
CA GLY A 68 -21.17 -4.99 0.11
C GLY A 68 -20.34 -3.74 -0.18
N VAL A 69 -19.01 -3.83 -0.20
CA VAL A 69 -18.17 -2.68 -0.55
C VAL A 69 -18.42 -2.23 -2.00
N LYS A 70 -18.34 -0.94 -2.26
CA LYS A 70 -18.53 -0.37 -3.60
C LYS A 70 -17.23 -0.32 -4.44
N ALA A 71 -16.09 -0.44 -3.78
CA ALA A 71 -14.77 -0.46 -4.40
C ALA A 71 -13.80 -1.16 -3.46
N ILE A 72 -12.72 -1.72 -4.00
CA ILE A 72 -11.65 -2.33 -3.23
C ILE A 72 -10.34 -1.61 -3.52
N VAL A 73 -9.57 -1.31 -2.47
CA VAL A 73 -8.20 -0.83 -2.55
C VAL A 73 -7.29 -1.93 -2.01
N ILE A 74 -6.38 -2.42 -2.85
CA ILE A 74 -5.33 -3.35 -2.45
C ILE A 74 -4.15 -2.51 -1.97
N ALA A 75 -4.04 -2.32 -0.66
CA ALA A 75 -3.03 -1.45 -0.07
C ALA A 75 -1.65 -2.10 0.00
N CYS A 76 -1.59 -3.42 0.04
CA CYS A 76 -0.34 -4.18 0.09
C CYS A 76 0.32 -4.26 -1.28
N ASN A 77 1.59 -3.86 -1.40
CA ASN A 77 2.33 -3.96 -2.66
C ASN A 77 2.51 -5.42 -3.08
N THR A 78 2.83 -6.33 -2.15
CA THR A 78 2.99 -7.75 -2.46
C THR A 78 1.68 -8.36 -2.99
N ALA A 79 0.55 -8.04 -2.35
CA ALA A 79 -0.77 -8.48 -2.82
C ALA A 79 -1.12 -7.82 -4.17
N SER A 80 -0.80 -6.55 -4.36
CA SER A 80 -0.98 -5.87 -5.65
C SER A 80 -0.21 -6.59 -6.76
N ALA A 81 1.05 -6.95 -6.51
CA ALA A 81 1.87 -7.72 -7.46
C ALA A 81 1.22 -9.06 -7.82
N ALA A 82 0.62 -9.74 -6.83
CA ALA A 82 -0.03 -11.03 -7.04
C ALA A 82 -1.34 -10.92 -7.83
N MET A 83 -2.02 -9.76 -7.77
CA MET A 83 -3.39 -9.59 -8.28
C MET A 83 -3.51 -8.71 -9.53
N LEU A 84 -2.41 -8.13 -10.04
CA LEU A 84 -2.43 -7.13 -11.12
C LEU A 84 -3.26 -7.52 -12.34
N ARG A 85 -3.24 -8.80 -12.73
CA ARG A 85 -3.92 -9.29 -13.93
C ARG A 85 -5.34 -9.78 -13.66
N ASP A 86 -5.61 -10.28 -12.46
CA ASP A 86 -6.84 -11.03 -12.16
C ASP A 86 -7.95 -10.18 -11.55
N ALA A 87 -7.61 -9.15 -10.79
CA ALA A 87 -8.59 -8.43 -9.98
C ALA A 87 -9.67 -7.73 -10.82
N ARG A 88 -9.29 -7.15 -11.95
CA ARG A 88 -10.23 -6.43 -12.83
C ARG A 88 -11.22 -7.35 -13.53
N GLU A 89 -10.79 -8.56 -13.83
CA GLU A 89 -11.64 -9.55 -14.52
C GLU A 89 -12.59 -10.26 -13.56
N ARG A 90 -12.13 -10.48 -12.32
CA ARG A 90 -12.90 -11.22 -11.32
C ARG A 90 -14.04 -10.42 -10.70
N TYR A 91 -13.87 -9.11 -10.53
CA TYR A 91 -14.81 -8.28 -9.78
C TYR A 91 -15.47 -7.23 -10.67
N SER A 92 -16.79 -7.05 -10.50
CA SER A 92 -17.56 -6.03 -11.21
C SER A 92 -17.40 -4.63 -10.61
N ILE A 93 -17.00 -4.54 -9.34
CA ILE A 93 -16.72 -3.27 -8.68
C ILE A 93 -15.30 -2.81 -9.01
N PRO A 94 -15.01 -1.50 -8.94
CA PRO A 94 -13.66 -1.00 -9.14
C PRO A 94 -12.66 -1.59 -8.15
N VAL A 95 -11.49 -1.98 -8.65
CA VAL A 95 -10.36 -2.43 -7.84
C VAL A 95 -9.17 -1.52 -8.15
N ILE A 96 -8.67 -0.85 -7.12
CA ILE A 96 -7.51 0.02 -7.20
C ILE A 96 -6.36 -0.66 -6.45
N GLU A 97 -5.19 -0.72 -7.07
CA GLU A 97 -3.98 -1.23 -6.46
C GLU A 97 -2.95 -0.11 -6.30
N VAL A 98 -1.82 -0.37 -5.63
CA VAL A 98 -0.88 0.68 -5.24
C VAL A 98 0.34 0.80 -6.16
N ILE A 99 0.57 -0.14 -7.07
CA ILE A 99 1.78 -0.13 -7.92
C ILE A 99 1.66 0.91 -9.03
N GLN A 100 0.60 0.86 -9.84
CA GLN A 100 0.42 1.77 -10.98
C GLN A 100 0.40 3.25 -10.57
N PRO A 101 -0.31 3.65 -9.51
CA PRO A 101 -0.27 5.05 -9.06
C PRO A 101 1.14 5.52 -8.68
N ALA A 102 1.91 4.70 -7.99
CA ALA A 102 3.29 5.02 -7.61
C ALA A 102 4.19 5.17 -8.84
N VAL A 103 4.04 4.28 -9.81
CA VAL A 103 4.82 4.32 -11.06
C VAL A 103 4.52 5.60 -11.83
N ARG A 104 3.25 5.96 -11.99
CA ARG A 104 2.88 7.22 -12.68
C ARG A 104 3.51 8.43 -12.01
N ARG A 105 3.48 8.48 -10.69
CA ARG A 105 4.08 9.58 -9.94
C ARG A 105 5.60 9.62 -10.13
N ALA A 106 6.27 8.47 -10.08
CA ALA A 106 7.72 8.39 -10.27
C ALA A 106 8.13 8.84 -11.68
N VAL A 107 7.38 8.43 -12.71
CA VAL A 107 7.64 8.83 -14.10
C VAL A 107 7.55 10.36 -14.23
N SER A 108 6.56 10.99 -13.60
CA SER A 108 6.42 12.45 -13.68
C SER A 108 7.42 13.20 -12.80
N ALA A 109 7.88 12.61 -11.71
CA ALA A 109 8.80 13.25 -10.76
C ALA A 109 10.26 13.20 -11.19
N SER A 110 10.68 12.14 -11.88
CA SER A 110 12.08 11.96 -12.25
C SER A 110 12.49 12.93 -13.36
N LYS A 111 13.59 13.63 -13.13
CA LYS A 111 14.21 14.54 -14.12
C LYS A 111 15.34 13.85 -14.87
N SER A 112 16.13 13.02 -14.19
CA SER A 112 17.26 12.31 -14.78
C SER A 112 16.85 11.05 -15.54
N GLY A 113 15.66 10.51 -15.28
CA GLY A 113 15.22 9.22 -15.78
C GLY A 113 15.80 8.04 -15.01
N LYS A 114 16.51 8.28 -13.91
CA LYS A 114 17.10 7.23 -13.07
C LYS A 114 16.24 7.06 -11.83
N VAL A 115 15.51 5.96 -11.75
CA VAL A 115 14.51 5.69 -10.72
C VAL A 115 14.86 4.41 -9.96
N GLY A 116 14.68 4.45 -8.66
CA GLY A 116 14.80 3.27 -7.81
C GLY A 116 13.45 2.83 -7.26
N VAL A 117 13.34 1.56 -6.94
CA VAL A 117 12.21 0.98 -6.20
C VAL A 117 12.78 0.10 -5.10
N ILE A 118 12.31 0.31 -3.88
CA ILE A 118 12.54 -0.63 -2.78
C ILE A 118 11.24 -1.33 -2.44
N GLY A 119 11.33 -2.62 -2.10
CA GLY A 119 10.15 -3.43 -1.83
C GLY A 119 10.49 -4.67 -1.02
N THR A 120 9.45 -5.46 -0.74
CA THR A 120 9.63 -6.78 -0.14
C THR A 120 10.28 -7.74 -1.17
N GLN A 121 10.82 -8.85 -0.67
CA GLN A 121 11.46 -9.82 -1.56
C GLN A 121 10.49 -10.32 -2.64
N THR A 122 9.27 -10.72 -2.28
CA THR A 122 8.29 -11.22 -3.24
C THR A 122 7.85 -10.15 -4.24
N THR A 123 7.67 -8.91 -3.80
CA THR A 123 7.33 -7.80 -4.70
C THR A 123 8.43 -7.60 -5.75
N ILE A 124 9.67 -7.57 -5.33
CA ILE A 124 10.81 -7.38 -6.25
C ILE A 124 10.98 -8.59 -7.17
N ASP A 125 10.90 -9.80 -6.63
CA ASP A 125 11.03 -11.04 -7.42
C ASP A 125 9.91 -11.19 -8.45
N SER A 126 8.73 -10.64 -8.20
CA SER A 126 7.59 -10.70 -9.10
C SER A 126 7.80 -9.90 -10.39
N GLN A 127 8.75 -8.98 -10.44
CA GLN A 127 8.99 -8.05 -11.55
C GLN A 127 7.79 -7.11 -11.82
N ALA A 128 6.86 -6.96 -10.87
CA ALA A 128 5.65 -6.16 -11.07
C ALA A 128 5.96 -4.69 -11.34
N TYR A 129 6.94 -4.11 -10.62
CA TYR A 129 7.37 -2.75 -10.89
C TYR A 129 8.09 -2.62 -12.22
N ASN A 130 8.92 -3.61 -12.59
CA ASN A 130 9.60 -3.64 -13.88
C ASN A 130 8.57 -3.63 -15.03
N ASP A 131 7.53 -4.46 -14.94
CA ASP A 131 6.47 -4.54 -15.93
C ASP A 131 5.70 -3.21 -16.03
N ALA A 132 5.41 -2.59 -14.88
CA ALA A 132 4.69 -1.31 -14.84
C ALA A 132 5.53 -0.17 -15.44
N PHE A 133 6.84 -0.14 -15.19
CA PHE A 133 7.75 0.85 -15.76
C PHE A 133 8.08 0.61 -17.24
N ALA A 134 7.76 -0.57 -17.77
CA ALA A 134 8.01 -0.88 -19.19
C ALA A 134 7.29 0.07 -20.14
N ALA A 135 6.20 0.71 -19.71
CA ALA A 135 5.49 1.75 -20.47
C ALA A 135 6.31 3.05 -20.60
N ALA A 136 7.38 3.22 -19.83
CA ALA A 136 8.28 4.37 -19.86
C ALA A 136 9.73 3.91 -20.13
N PRO A 137 10.03 3.45 -21.36
CA PRO A 137 11.31 2.80 -21.67
C PRO A 137 12.53 3.74 -21.60
N HIS A 138 12.28 5.05 -21.54
CA HIS A 138 13.37 6.05 -21.37
C HIS A 138 13.89 6.10 -19.92
N LEU A 139 13.23 5.46 -18.98
CA LEU A 139 13.68 5.40 -17.59
C LEU A 139 14.63 4.22 -17.37
N SER A 140 15.64 4.45 -16.53
CA SER A 140 16.54 3.42 -16.03
C SER A 140 16.06 3.05 -14.61
N LEU A 141 15.72 1.79 -14.40
CA LEU A 141 15.14 1.30 -13.16
C LEU A 141 16.13 0.42 -12.39
N THR A 142 16.30 0.71 -11.10
CA THR A 142 17.06 -0.12 -10.16
C THR A 142 16.13 -0.56 -9.04
N THR A 143 15.98 -1.86 -8.85
CA THR A 143 15.12 -2.42 -7.81
C THR A 143 15.94 -3.10 -6.73
N VAL A 144 15.55 -2.92 -5.47
CA VAL A 144 16.24 -3.51 -4.31
C VAL A 144 15.21 -4.06 -3.33
N ALA A 145 15.36 -5.33 -2.95
CA ALA A 145 14.58 -5.89 -1.85
C ALA A 145 15.17 -5.46 -0.51
N CYS A 146 14.31 -5.05 0.41
CA CYS A 146 14.70 -4.62 1.76
C CYS A 146 13.93 -5.42 2.81
N PRO A 147 14.18 -6.73 2.93
CA PRO A 147 13.35 -7.63 3.73
C PRO A 147 13.29 -7.31 5.23
N ASP A 148 14.31 -6.67 5.79
CA ASP A 148 14.35 -6.37 7.23
C ASP A 148 13.53 -5.13 7.62
N PHE A 149 13.17 -4.28 6.68
CA PHE A 149 12.52 -3.00 6.98
C PHE A 149 11.14 -3.17 7.63
N VAL A 150 10.35 -4.14 7.20
CA VAL A 150 9.03 -4.42 7.79
C VAL A 150 9.18 -4.73 9.30
N SER A 151 10.15 -5.57 9.66
CA SER A 151 10.41 -5.92 11.06
C SER A 151 10.83 -4.71 11.89
N PHE A 152 11.68 -3.85 11.35
CA PHE A 152 12.08 -2.62 12.04
C PHE A 152 10.86 -1.73 12.34
N VAL A 153 10.00 -1.53 11.35
CA VAL A 153 8.79 -0.71 11.53
C VAL A 153 7.86 -1.31 12.58
N GLU A 154 7.61 -2.62 12.51
CA GLU A 154 6.69 -3.29 13.43
C GLU A 154 7.20 -3.31 14.87
N ARG A 155 8.51 -3.31 15.08
CA ARG A 155 9.12 -3.17 16.40
C ARG A 155 9.18 -1.71 16.90
N GLY A 156 8.79 -0.76 16.05
CA GLY A 156 8.92 0.66 16.39
C GLY A 156 10.33 1.21 16.25
N GLU A 157 11.26 0.47 15.63
CA GLU A 157 12.64 0.89 15.40
C GLU A 157 12.77 1.65 14.08
N THR A 158 12.17 2.83 14.01
CA THR A 158 12.13 3.66 12.80
C THR A 158 13.29 4.65 12.70
N SER A 159 14.16 4.68 13.69
CA SER A 159 15.37 5.51 13.75
C SER A 159 16.46 4.75 14.50
N GLY A 160 17.67 5.31 14.49
CA GLY A 160 18.79 4.75 15.22
C GLY A 160 19.77 4.00 14.34
N SER A 161 20.83 3.46 14.96
CA SER A 161 21.97 2.91 14.23
C SER A 161 21.65 1.61 13.47
N ALA A 162 20.81 0.74 14.03
CA ALA A 162 20.53 -0.56 13.42
C ALA A 162 19.80 -0.41 12.09
N VAL A 163 18.70 0.34 12.05
CA VAL A 163 17.93 0.56 10.82
C VAL A 163 18.71 1.41 9.80
N THR A 164 19.50 2.39 10.27
CA THR A 164 20.35 3.20 9.41
C THR A 164 21.42 2.34 8.73
N HIS A 165 22.05 1.45 9.49
CA HIS A 165 23.07 0.54 8.95
C HIS A 165 22.47 -0.41 7.90
N ALA A 166 21.29 -0.96 8.17
CA ALA A 166 20.57 -1.79 7.21
C ALA A 166 20.28 -1.02 5.92
N ALA A 167 19.79 0.23 6.04
CA ALA A 167 19.52 1.08 4.87
C ALA A 167 20.80 1.37 4.07
N GLU A 168 21.90 1.67 4.73
CA GLU A 168 23.18 1.93 4.07
C GLU A 168 23.62 0.73 3.21
N LYS A 169 23.45 -0.48 3.73
CA LYS A 169 23.78 -1.71 2.99
C LYS A 169 22.84 -1.95 1.81
N TYR A 170 21.53 -1.85 2.04
CA TYR A 170 20.55 -2.05 0.97
C TYR A 170 20.68 -1.05 -0.17
N PHE A 171 21.05 0.19 0.15
CA PHE A 171 21.00 1.30 -0.82
C PHE A 171 22.25 1.47 -1.66
N VAL A 172 23.28 0.62 -1.46
CA VAL A 172 24.49 0.68 -2.28
C VAL A 172 24.18 0.66 -3.78
N PRO A 173 23.35 -0.28 -4.31
CA PRO A 173 23.03 -0.26 -5.74
C PRO A 173 22.29 1.00 -6.20
N LEU A 174 21.44 1.57 -5.32
CA LEU A 174 20.70 2.79 -5.63
C LEU A 174 21.60 4.00 -5.75
N LYS A 175 22.57 4.12 -4.85
CA LYS A 175 23.58 5.18 -4.89
C LYS A 175 24.47 5.04 -6.12
N SER A 176 24.90 3.81 -6.44
CA SER A 176 25.72 3.54 -7.64
C SER A 176 24.98 3.89 -8.92
N ALA A 177 23.67 3.71 -8.96
CA ALA A 177 22.82 4.05 -10.10
C ALA A 177 22.51 5.56 -10.19
N ASP A 178 22.85 6.33 -9.17
CA ASP A 178 22.65 7.79 -9.12
C ASP A 178 21.17 8.17 -9.37
N ILE A 179 20.27 7.50 -8.70
CA ILE A 179 18.83 7.74 -8.85
C ILE A 179 18.44 9.13 -8.32
N ASP A 180 17.44 9.77 -8.93
CA ASP A 180 16.85 11.02 -8.45
C ASP A 180 15.45 10.83 -7.83
N THR A 181 14.89 9.62 -7.96
CA THR A 181 13.55 9.31 -7.50
C THR A 181 13.53 7.89 -6.94
N LEU A 182 12.93 7.71 -5.78
CA LEU A 182 12.83 6.41 -5.12
C LEU A 182 11.40 6.11 -4.74
N VAL A 183 10.86 5.02 -5.29
CA VAL A 183 9.53 4.52 -4.94
C VAL A 183 9.61 3.68 -3.68
N LEU A 184 8.80 4.03 -2.68
CA LEU A 184 8.65 3.27 -1.45
C LEU A 184 7.60 2.17 -1.68
N GLY A 185 8.05 1.03 -2.18
CA GLY A 185 7.22 -0.07 -2.67
C GLY A 185 6.72 -1.02 -1.59
N CYS A 186 6.48 -0.51 -0.39
CA CYS A 186 5.87 -1.25 0.72
C CYS A 186 5.14 -0.26 1.63
N THR A 187 3.99 -0.65 2.14
CA THR A 187 3.16 0.20 3.01
C THR A 187 3.84 0.60 4.31
N HIS A 188 4.84 -0.16 4.75
CA HIS A 188 5.63 0.12 5.96
C HIS A 188 6.67 1.23 5.74
N TYR A 189 7.18 1.37 4.53
CA TYR A 189 8.35 2.21 4.25
C TYR A 189 8.13 3.72 4.46
N PRO A 190 6.93 4.29 4.30
CA PRO A 190 6.72 5.70 4.65
C PRO A 190 7.07 6.06 6.09
N LEU A 191 7.04 5.07 7.01
CA LEU A 191 7.43 5.28 8.40
C LEU A 191 8.96 5.33 8.59
N LEU A 192 9.72 4.96 7.56
CA LEU A 192 11.19 5.03 7.53
C LEU A 192 11.70 6.22 6.71
N THR A 193 10.84 7.16 6.36
CA THR A 193 11.18 8.30 5.49
C THR A 193 12.41 9.06 6.00
N GLY A 194 12.52 9.28 7.32
CA GLY A 194 13.68 9.97 7.90
C GLY A 194 15.00 9.25 7.64
N VAL A 195 15.04 7.94 7.88
CA VAL A 195 16.23 7.11 7.64
C VAL A 195 16.56 7.05 6.14
N ILE A 196 15.53 6.83 5.32
CA ILE A 196 15.71 6.73 3.86
C ILE A 196 16.26 8.03 3.30
N SER A 197 15.71 9.17 3.67
CA SER A 197 16.19 10.49 3.25
C SER A 197 17.62 10.76 3.74
N TYR A 198 17.92 10.37 4.97
CA TYR A 198 19.26 10.54 5.53
C TYR A 198 20.31 9.77 4.72
N VAL A 199 20.02 8.51 4.38
CA VAL A 199 20.96 7.66 3.65
C VAL A 199 21.06 8.04 2.18
N MET A 200 19.91 8.33 1.52
CA MET A 200 19.90 8.66 0.08
C MET A 200 20.26 10.11 -0.22
N GLY A 201 20.09 11.02 0.74
CA GLY A 201 20.30 12.44 0.53
C GLY A 201 19.05 13.18 0.07
N ASN A 202 19.07 14.51 0.27
CA ASN A 202 17.92 15.38 0.01
C ASN A 202 17.61 15.59 -1.49
N GLU A 203 18.54 15.20 -2.37
CA GLU A 203 18.37 15.31 -3.83
C GLU A 203 17.46 14.23 -4.40
N VAL A 204 17.17 13.17 -3.63
CA VAL A 204 16.31 12.06 -4.08
C VAL A 204 14.89 12.32 -3.64
N THR A 205 13.97 12.36 -4.62
CA THR A 205 12.53 12.48 -4.36
C THR A 205 11.98 11.12 -3.95
N LEU A 206 11.31 11.07 -2.79
CA LEU A 206 10.65 9.87 -2.31
C LEU A 206 9.20 9.86 -2.79
N VAL A 207 8.74 8.73 -3.35
CA VAL A 207 7.37 8.55 -3.84
C VAL A 207 6.67 7.51 -2.98
N SER A 208 5.65 7.95 -2.23
CA SER A 208 4.74 7.07 -1.50
C SER A 208 3.51 6.79 -2.35
N SER A 209 3.10 5.53 -2.43
CA SER A 209 1.90 5.15 -3.16
C SER A 209 0.60 5.62 -2.48
N ALA A 210 0.65 5.91 -1.18
CA ALA A 210 -0.56 6.19 -0.39
C ALA A 210 -1.38 7.36 -0.94
N ASP A 211 -0.73 8.52 -1.14
CA ASP A 211 -1.42 9.72 -1.64
C ASP A 211 -1.92 9.53 -3.08
N GLU A 212 -1.10 8.92 -3.93
CA GLU A 212 -1.46 8.70 -5.32
C GLU A 212 -2.59 7.68 -5.45
N THR A 213 -2.62 6.66 -4.58
CA THR A 213 -3.71 5.68 -4.53
C THR A 213 -5.03 6.35 -4.11
N ALA A 214 -4.99 7.24 -3.13
CA ALA A 214 -6.18 7.98 -2.71
C ALA A 214 -6.71 8.88 -3.84
N LYS A 215 -5.83 9.52 -4.61
CA LYS A 215 -6.22 10.30 -5.79
C LYS A 215 -6.87 9.44 -6.87
N ASP A 216 -6.33 8.26 -7.13
CA ASP A 216 -6.91 7.32 -8.09
C ASP A 216 -8.29 6.85 -7.64
N LEU A 217 -8.45 6.55 -6.36
CA LEU A 217 -9.73 6.16 -5.81
C LEU A 217 -10.76 7.28 -6.01
N TYR A 218 -10.42 8.51 -5.68
CA TYR A 218 -11.30 9.67 -5.90
C TYR A 218 -11.74 9.77 -7.36
N ARG A 219 -10.78 9.71 -8.29
CA ARG A 219 -11.07 9.80 -9.72
C ARG A 219 -12.04 8.71 -10.18
N VAL A 220 -11.82 7.46 -9.75
CA VAL A 220 -12.66 6.31 -10.13
C VAL A 220 -14.07 6.47 -9.55
N LEU A 221 -14.20 6.92 -8.30
CA LEU A 221 -15.51 7.13 -7.68
C LEU A 221 -16.28 8.25 -8.40
N VAL A 222 -15.60 9.31 -8.83
CA VAL A 222 -16.24 10.38 -9.64
C VAL A 222 -16.70 9.82 -10.98
N GLU A 223 -15.84 9.11 -11.71
CA GLU A 223 -16.15 8.55 -13.03
C GLU A 223 -17.32 7.56 -12.98
N LYS A 224 -17.44 6.79 -11.91
CA LYS A 224 -18.49 5.79 -11.72
C LYS A 224 -19.72 6.33 -11.01
N ASN A 225 -19.74 7.61 -10.67
CA ASN A 225 -20.82 8.24 -9.91
C ASN A 225 -21.08 7.53 -8.57
N LEU A 226 -20.00 7.21 -7.86
CA LEU A 226 -20.03 6.47 -6.60
C LEU A 226 -19.58 7.28 -5.38
N LEU A 227 -19.29 8.58 -5.53
CA LEU A 227 -18.95 9.42 -4.39
C LEU A 227 -20.11 9.45 -3.41
N ARG A 228 -19.81 9.28 -2.12
CA ARG A 228 -20.83 9.35 -1.08
C ARG A 228 -21.31 10.78 -0.92
N SER A 229 -22.62 10.98 -1.02
CA SER A 229 -23.30 12.29 -0.91
C SER A 229 -24.11 12.42 0.38
N SER A 230 -24.17 11.40 1.21
CA SER A 230 -24.90 11.42 2.48
C SER A 230 -24.31 12.45 3.44
N SER A 231 -25.19 13.12 4.19
CA SER A 231 -24.82 14.02 5.28
C SER A 231 -24.49 13.31 6.58
N SER A 232 -24.76 11.99 6.67
CA SER A 232 -24.42 11.18 7.83
C SER A 232 -22.89 11.04 7.95
N PRO A 233 -22.33 10.98 9.18
CA PRO A 233 -20.89 10.79 9.35
C PRO A 233 -20.40 9.49 8.73
N ALA A 234 -19.19 9.53 8.20
CA ALA A 234 -18.51 8.34 7.69
C ALA A 234 -18.29 7.33 8.84
N ARG A 235 -18.37 6.05 8.51
CA ARG A 235 -18.15 4.96 9.48
C ARG A 235 -16.89 4.20 9.11
N TYR A 236 -16.04 3.94 10.10
CA TYR A 236 -14.80 3.21 9.93
C TYR A 236 -14.86 1.88 10.69
N GLN A 237 -14.66 0.79 9.98
CA GLN A 237 -14.61 -0.55 10.53
C GLN A 237 -13.26 -1.16 10.25
N PHE A 238 -12.61 -1.68 11.29
CA PHE A 238 -11.29 -2.31 11.19
C PHE A 238 -11.42 -3.78 11.59
N ILE A 239 -10.84 -4.66 10.76
CA ILE A 239 -10.90 -6.11 10.93
C ILE A 239 -9.48 -6.65 10.87
N SER A 240 -9.13 -7.52 11.82
CA SER A 240 -7.86 -8.22 11.85
C SER A 240 -8.12 -9.73 11.86
N SER A 241 -7.45 -10.48 11.01
CA SER A 241 -7.53 -11.94 11.04
C SER A 241 -6.77 -12.55 12.22
N GLY A 242 -5.81 -11.81 12.78
CA GLY A 242 -5.11 -12.17 14.02
C GLY A 242 -5.82 -11.62 15.25
N ASP A 243 -5.07 -11.41 16.35
CA ASP A 243 -5.63 -10.86 17.58
C ASP A 243 -6.09 -9.41 17.40
N PRO A 244 -7.41 -9.12 17.56
CA PRO A 244 -7.92 -7.78 17.36
C PRO A 244 -7.35 -6.74 18.33
N ASP A 245 -7.11 -7.11 19.57
CA ASP A 245 -6.60 -6.17 20.59
C ASP A 245 -5.16 -5.78 20.33
N THR A 246 -4.32 -6.73 19.95
CA THR A 246 -2.93 -6.47 19.54
C THR A 246 -2.92 -5.57 18.31
N PHE A 247 -3.75 -5.85 17.33
CA PHE A 247 -3.89 -5.02 16.13
C PHE A 247 -4.29 -3.59 16.49
N ALA A 248 -5.33 -3.42 17.32
CA ALA A 248 -5.83 -2.10 17.71
C ALA A 248 -4.75 -1.27 18.40
N HIS A 249 -3.98 -1.88 19.30
CA HIS A 249 -2.90 -1.22 20.00
C HIS A 249 -1.81 -0.69 19.06
N LEU A 250 -1.37 -1.54 18.14
CA LEU A 250 -0.33 -1.17 17.16
C LEU A 250 -0.88 -0.22 16.08
N ALA A 251 -2.11 -0.43 15.64
CA ALA A 251 -2.73 0.34 14.56
C ALA A 251 -2.87 1.83 14.90
N ARG A 252 -3.05 2.17 16.16
CA ARG A 252 -3.13 3.57 16.60
C ARG A 252 -1.86 4.35 16.30
N ARG A 253 -0.71 3.69 16.19
CA ARG A 253 0.55 4.32 15.78
C ARG A 253 0.54 4.74 14.32
N PHE A 254 -0.17 3.98 13.48
CA PHE A 254 -0.24 4.21 12.03
C PHE A 254 -1.37 5.18 11.65
N LEU A 255 -2.50 5.12 12.34
CA LEU A 255 -3.70 5.83 11.93
C LEU A 255 -4.21 6.84 12.98
N GLY A 256 -3.94 6.60 14.26
CA GLY A 256 -4.40 7.48 15.32
C GLY A 256 -5.75 7.07 15.91
N PRO A 257 -6.51 8.05 16.48
CA PRO A 257 -7.73 7.75 17.25
C PRO A 257 -8.89 7.20 16.44
N GLU A 258 -8.85 7.23 15.11
CA GLU A 258 -9.88 6.64 14.25
C GLU A 258 -9.97 5.12 14.44
N VAL A 259 -8.90 4.48 14.92
CA VAL A 259 -8.90 3.04 15.24
C VAL A 259 -9.41 2.86 16.67
N ASN A 260 -10.72 2.92 16.85
CA ASN A 260 -11.37 2.78 18.15
C ASN A 260 -11.70 1.34 18.50
N PHE A 261 -12.02 0.53 17.50
CA PHE A 261 -12.51 -0.82 17.68
C PHE A 261 -12.10 -1.70 16.49
N VAL A 262 -11.59 -2.90 16.79
CA VAL A 262 -11.16 -3.87 15.78
C VAL A 262 -11.92 -5.18 15.98
N LYS A 263 -12.46 -5.72 14.89
CA LYS A 263 -13.14 -7.02 14.87
C LYS A 263 -12.18 -8.12 14.39
N GLY A 264 -12.46 -9.35 14.79
CA GLY A 264 -11.76 -10.54 14.28
C GLY A 264 -12.31 -11.07 12.95
N THR A 265 -13.52 -10.70 12.59
CA THR A 265 -14.20 -11.15 11.36
C THR A 265 -15.06 -10.04 10.77
N ILE A 266 -15.38 -10.18 9.50
CA ILE A 266 -16.30 -9.27 8.81
C ILE A 266 -17.74 -9.46 9.33
#